data_f0c3ced38f733098dd3f97a400784df3
#
_entry.id   f0c3ced38f733098dd3f97a400784df3
#
_cell.length_a   1.000
_cell.length_b   1.000
_cell.length_c   1.000
_cell.angle_alpha   90.00
_cell.angle_beta   90.00
_cell.angle_gamma   90.00
#
_symmetry.space_group_name_H-M   'P 1'
#
loop_
_entity.id
_entity.type
_entity.pdbx_description
1 polymer ?
#
loop_
_entity_poly.entity_id
_entity_poly.type
_entity_poly.pdbx_seq_one_letter_code
_entity_poly.pdbx_strand_id
1 'polypeptide(L)'
;MLFILWFKFEPENTHKVIELWKHFKYPSEIKLINRYLLIGRHTSLAIFDAQDEEALIKVVGPFAGLGVAHVPPAMKLEEALKLTW
;
A
#
# COMPACT_ATOMS: atom_id res chain seq x y z
N MET A 1 -7.84 3.87 -10.43
CA MET A 1 -8.36 4.31 -9.12
C MET A 1 -7.23 4.39 -8.11
N LEU A 2 -7.25 5.43 -7.29
CA LEU A 2 -6.21 5.67 -6.29
C LEU A 2 -6.47 4.87 -5.03
N PHE A 3 -5.42 4.24 -4.49
CA PHE A 3 -5.49 3.48 -3.25
C PHE A 3 -4.36 3.88 -2.31
N ILE A 4 -4.62 3.76 -1.03
CA ILE A 4 -3.59 3.92 -0.01
C ILE A 4 -3.45 2.59 0.71
N LEU A 5 -2.29 1.97 0.59
CA LEU A 5 -1.96 0.76 1.32
C LEU A 5 -1.35 1.16 2.66
N TRP A 6 -2.02 0.79 3.73
CA TRP A 6 -1.53 0.97 5.09
C TRP A 6 -1.15 -0.42 5.60
N PHE A 7 0.14 -0.66 5.83
CA PHE A 7 0.62 -1.96 6.25
C PHE A 7 1.36 -1.87 7.58
N LYS A 8 0.82 -2.54 8.59
CA LYS A 8 1.44 -2.65 9.91
C LYS A 8 1.98 -4.07 10.06
N PHE A 9 3.29 -4.21 10.25
CA PHE A 9 3.93 -5.51 10.35
C PHE A 9 4.38 -5.81 11.78
N GLU A 10 4.47 -7.10 12.09
CA GLU A 10 4.97 -7.54 13.40
C GLU A 10 6.47 -7.27 13.49
N PRO A 11 6.97 -6.77 14.64
CA PRO A 11 8.40 -6.47 14.78
C PRO A 11 9.33 -7.63 14.42
N GLU A 12 8.95 -8.85 14.77
CA GLU A 12 9.75 -10.04 14.45
C GLU A 12 9.83 -10.33 12.96
N ASN A 13 8.94 -9.76 12.16
CA ASN A 13 8.94 -9.93 10.71
C ASN A 13 9.71 -8.83 9.97
N THR A 14 10.35 -7.91 10.70
CA THR A 14 11.00 -6.73 10.11
C THR A 14 11.97 -7.09 8.98
N HIS A 15 12.83 -8.09 9.19
CA HIS A 15 13.81 -8.48 8.16
C HIS A 15 13.13 -9.02 6.90
N LYS A 16 12.08 -9.83 7.07
CA LYS A 16 11.33 -10.37 5.95
C LYS A 16 10.65 -9.28 5.14
N VAL A 17 10.06 -8.30 5.83
CA VAL A 17 9.39 -7.18 5.20
C VAL A 17 10.37 -6.31 4.43
N ILE A 18 11.53 -6.01 5.03
CA ILE A 18 12.58 -5.22 4.36
C ILE A 18 13.07 -5.93 3.10
N GLU A 19 13.30 -7.24 3.17
CA GLU A 19 13.74 -8.00 2.00
C GLU A 19 12.69 -7.97 0.89
N LEU A 20 11.42 -8.07 1.24
CA LEU A 20 10.34 -7.94 0.27
C LEU A 20 10.36 -6.56 -0.41
N TRP A 21 10.47 -5.49 0.37
CA TRP A 21 10.50 -4.14 -0.19
C TRP A 21 11.67 -3.94 -1.16
N LYS A 22 12.84 -4.48 -0.83
CA LYS A 22 14.03 -4.34 -1.66
C LYS A 22 13.88 -4.98 -3.03
N HIS A 23 13.15 -6.09 -3.10
CA HIS A 23 13.06 -6.91 -4.32
C HIS A 23 11.65 -6.94 -4.93
N PHE A 24 10.69 -6.27 -4.31
CA PHE A 24 9.32 -6.29 -4.79
C PHE A 24 9.17 -5.53 -6.09
N LYS A 25 8.62 -6.22 -7.09
CA LYS A 25 8.30 -5.60 -8.37
C LYS A 25 6.80 -5.44 -8.45
N TYR A 26 6.36 -4.18 -8.58
CA TYR A 26 4.94 -3.90 -8.74
C TYR A 26 4.45 -4.41 -10.08
N PRO A 27 3.26 -5.04 -10.13
CA PRO A 27 2.68 -5.47 -11.41
C PRO A 27 2.46 -4.27 -12.34
N SER A 28 2.38 -4.54 -13.64
CA SER A 28 2.17 -3.48 -14.63
C SER A 28 0.84 -2.74 -14.45
N GLU A 29 -0.14 -3.37 -13.81
CA GLU A 29 -1.44 -2.77 -13.52
C GLU A 29 -1.39 -1.75 -12.40
N ILE A 30 -0.26 -1.67 -11.69
CA ILE A 30 -0.07 -0.78 -10.55
C ILE A 30 0.91 0.32 -10.92
N LYS A 31 0.50 1.56 -10.69
CA LYS A 31 1.40 2.72 -10.81
C LYS A 31 1.69 3.23 -9.41
N LEU A 32 2.89 2.94 -8.93
CA LEU A 32 3.32 3.42 -7.62
C LEU A 32 3.57 4.92 -7.67
N ILE A 33 2.93 5.66 -6.78
CA ILE A 33 3.12 7.10 -6.68
C ILE A 33 4.18 7.42 -5.63
N ASN A 34 4.03 6.84 -4.42
CA ASN A 34 5.00 7.05 -3.35
C ASN A 34 4.90 5.96 -2.31
N ARG A 35 5.99 5.78 -1.55
CA ARG A 35 6.04 4.89 -0.40
C ARG A 35 6.66 5.61 0.78
N TYR A 36 6.16 5.34 1.98
CA TYR A 36 6.67 5.93 3.21
C TYR A 36 6.79 4.87 4.31
N LEU A 37 7.83 4.98 5.12
CA LEU A 37 7.95 4.23 6.35
C LEU A 37 7.64 5.18 7.51
N LEU A 38 6.71 4.79 8.38
CA LEU A 38 6.43 5.55 9.59
C LEU A 38 7.45 5.12 10.66
N ILE A 39 8.42 5.97 10.88
CA ILE A 39 9.56 5.65 11.76
C ILE A 39 9.06 5.37 13.17
N GLY A 40 9.49 4.22 13.73
CA GLY A 40 9.13 3.82 15.09
C GLY A 40 7.77 3.17 15.24
N ARG A 41 7.03 2.92 14.15
CA ARG A 41 5.69 2.36 14.23
C ARG A 41 5.51 1.01 13.54
N HIS A 42 6.55 0.48 12.93
CA HIS A 42 6.46 -0.76 12.14
C HIS A 42 5.30 -0.71 11.14
N THR A 43 5.13 0.44 10.51
CA THR A 43 4.02 0.71 9.60
C THR A 43 4.56 1.40 8.37
N SER A 44 4.04 0.99 7.21
CA SER A 44 4.36 1.66 5.96
C SER A 44 3.10 2.12 5.26
N LEU A 45 3.27 3.14 4.42
CA LEU A 45 2.22 3.64 3.54
C LEU A 45 2.70 3.54 2.11
N ALA A 46 1.83 3.10 1.23
CA ALA A 46 2.09 3.17 -0.21
C ALA A 46 0.88 3.81 -0.88
N ILE A 47 1.12 4.75 -1.77
CA ILE A 47 0.07 5.40 -2.53
C ILE A 47 0.26 4.97 -3.98
N PHE A 48 -0.78 4.39 -4.57
CA PHE A 48 -0.67 3.89 -5.94
C PHE A 48 -2.01 3.94 -6.66
N ASP A 49 -1.92 3.92 -7.99
CA ASP A 49 -3.07 3.79 -8.85
C ASP A 49 -3.15 2.33 -9.31
N ALA A 50 -4.32 1.74 -9.20
CA ALA A 50 -4.55 0.37 -9.63
C ALA A 50 -5.69 0.33 -10.64
N GLN A 51 -5.53 -0.50 -11.68
CA GLN A 51 -6.53 -0.63 -12.73
C GLN A 51 -7.77 -1.37 -12.24
N ASP A 52 -7.58 -2.36 -11.38
CA ASP A 52 -8.67 -3.20 -10.90
C ASP A 52 -8.35 -3.82 -9.53
N GLU A 53 -9.33 -4.52 -8.99
CA GLU A 53 -9.21 -5.15 -7.68
C GLU A 53 -8.23 -6.33 -7.67
N GLU A 54 -8.09 -7.03 -8.79
CA GLU A 54 -7.15 -8.16 -8.87
C GLU A 54 -5.72 -7.69 -8.68
N ALA A 55 -5.39 -6.50 -9.16
CA ALA A 55 -4.07 -5.93 -9.00
C ALA A 55 -3.73 -5.72 -7.52
N LEU A 56 -4.73 -5.40 -6.68
CA LEU A 56 -4.53 -5.21 -5.24
C LEU A 56 -4.04 -6.48 -4.57
N ILE A 57 -4.59 -7.64 -4.96
CA ILE A 57 -4.18 -8.93 -4.41
C ILE A 57 -2.70 -9.19 -4.73
N LYS A 58 -2.27 -8.83 -5.92
CA LYS A 58 -0.87 -9.01 -6.32
C LYS A 58 0.09 -8.17 -5.48
N VAL A 59 -0.37 -7.01 -5.01
CA VAL A 59 0.44 -6.13 -4.16
C VAL A 59 0.44 -6.60 -2.71
N VAL A 60 -0.73 -6.95 -2.18
CA VAL A 60 -0.90 -7.28 -0.76
C VAL A 60 -0.49 -8.72 -0.46
N GLY A 61 -0.73 -9.64 -1.39
CA GLY A 61 -0.51 -11.06 -1.19
C GLY A 61 0.88 -11.43 -0.66
N PRO A 62 1.98 -10.90 -1.23
CA PRO A 62 3.32 -11.24 -0.76
C PRO A 62 3.59 -10.87 0.70
N PHE A 63 2.84 -9.91 1.24
CA PHE A 63 2.99 -9.48 2.63
C PHE A 63 2.03 -10.19 3.58
N ALA A 64 1.15 -11.06 3.06
CA ALA A 64 0.21 -11.79 3.88
C ALA A 64 0.95 -12.65 4.92
N GLY A 65 0.46 -12.64 6.15
CA GLY A 65 1.09 -13.37 7.24
C GLY A 65 2.23 -12.62 7.93
N LEU A 66 2.68 -11.50 7.39
CA LEU A 66 3.73 -10.68 7.99
C LEU A 66 3.19 -9.50 8.79
N GLY A 67 1.92 -9.19 8.62
CA GLY A 67 1.27 -8.09 9.29
C GLY A 67 -0.15 -7.91 8.80
N VAL A 68 -0.71 -6.74 9.07
CA VAL A 68 -2.09 -6.39 8.70
C VAL A 68 -2.08 -5.27 7.68
N ALA A 69 -2.77 -5.48 6.57
CA ALA A 69 -2.88 -4.50 5.50
C ALA A 69 -4.30 -3.95 5.39
N HIS A 70 -4.40 -2.64 5.20
CA HIS A 70 -5.64 -1.97 4.84
C HIS A 70 -5.40 -1.22 3.54
N VAL A 71 -6.32 -1.35 2.58
CA VAL A 71 -6.13 -0.75 1.26
C VAL A 71 -7.40 0.00 0.84
N PRO A 72 -7.74 1.09 1.52
CA PRO A 72 -8.91 1.87 1.14
C PRO A 72 -8.69 2.62 -0.17
N PRO A 73 -9.75 2.77 -0.97
CA PRO A 73 -9.69 3.70 -2.09
C PRO A 73 -9.59 5.13 -1.56
N ALA A 74 -8.98 6.00 -2.35
CA ALA A 74 -8.77 7.37 -1.94
C ALA A 74 -9.07 8.33 -3.09
N MET A 75 -9.36 9.56 -2.74
CA MET A 75 -9.61 10.64 -3.67
C MET A 75 -8.94 11.89 -3.11
N LYS A 76 -8.43 12.75 -3.97
CA LYS A 76 -7.92 14.04 -3.52
C LYS A 76 -9.04 14.81 -2.86
N LEU A 77 -8.74 15.42 -1.72
CA LEU A 77 -9.76 16.16 -0.97
C LEU A 77 -10.44 17.23 -1.83
N GLU A 78 -9.67 17.93 -2.63
CA GLU A 78 -10.19 18.99 -3.50
C GLU A 78 -11.22 18.46 -4.49
N GLU A 79 -11.01 17.25 -5.01
CA GLU A 79 -11.98 16.61 -5.91
C GLU A 79 -13.24 16.17 -5.17
N ALA A 80 -13.06 15.62 -3.97
CA ALA A 80 -14.19 15.21 -3.14
C ALA A 80 -15.08 16.39 -2.76
N LEU A 81 -14.47 17.52 -2.44
CA LEU A 81 -15.21 18.73 -2.08
C LEU A 81 -16.07 19.24 -3.24
N LYS A 82 -15.58 19.09 -4.47
CA LYS A 82 -16.38 19.48 -5.66
C LYS A 82 -17.63 18.63 -5.84
N LEU A 83 -17.59 17.38 -5.35
CA LEU A 83 -18.71 16.46 -5.54
C LEU A 83 -19.81 16.64 -4.47
N THR A 84 -19.44 17.05 -3.27
CA THR A 84 -20.36 17.04 -2.12
C THR A 84 -20.61 18.40 -1.52
N TRP A 85 -19.74 19.33 -1.74
CA TRP A 85 -19.82 20.69 -1.23
C TRP A 85 -19.46 21.69 -2.34
#